data_580d5ab62a1d5f1c1e4ac0accc72b14b
#
_entry.id   580d5ab62a1d5f1c1e4ac0accc72b14b
#
_cell.length_a   1.000
_cell.length_b   1.000
_cell.length_c   1.000
_cell.angle_alpha   90.00
_cell.angle_beta   90.00
_cell.angle_gamma   90.00
#
_symmetry.space_group_name_H-M   'P 1'
#
loop_
_entity.id
_entity.type
_entity.pdbx_description
1 polymer ?
#
loop_
_entity_poly.entity_id
_entity_poly.type
_entity_poly.pdbx_seq_one_letter_code
_entity_poly.pdbx_strand_id
1 'polypeptide(L)'
;MKSITKEYVKSFEQLKQSTICNLIDCLHEDFVFIDPFNKVKGKESFRKLLNKMFVKIKNPRFKILNVLEEKNLTLIKWNFEYESSKKKLNFDGISEIIIKKNLIYKHIDYWDSGANVYSNLPLIGSVFKKIHND
;
A
#
# COMPACT_ATOMS: atom_id res chain seq x y z
N MET A 1 1.28 -19.14 8.34
CA MET A 1 1.10 -17.68 8.25
C MET A 1 0.45 -17.16 9.53
N LYS A 2 1.02 -16.12 10.10
CA LYS A 2 0.46 -15.50 11.30
C LYS A 2 -0.94 -14.96 11.03
N SER A 3 -1.77 -14.94 12.07
CA SER A 3 -3.14 -14.42 11.98
C SER A 3 -3.19 -12.98 11.52
N ILE A 4 -2.30 -12.12 12.04
CA ILE A 4 -2.24 -10.71 11.65
C ILE A 4 -1.84 -10.55 10.18
N THR A 5 -0.96 -11.41 9.67
CA THR A 5 -0.57 -11.39 8.27
C THR A 5 -1.75 -11.73 7.37
N LYS A 6 -2.54 -12.75 7.75
CA LYS A 6 -3.74 -13.13 6.99
C LYS A 6 -4.75 -11.99 6.94
N GLU A 7 -4.98 -11.33 8.06
CA GLU A 7 -5.91 -10.21 8.13
C GLU A 7 -5.44 -9.02 7.29
N TYR A 8 -4.16 -8.71 7.34
CA TYR A 8 -3.59 -7.61 6.59
C TYR A 8 -3.67 -7.85 5.07
N VAL A 9 -3.28 -9.05 4.64
CA VAL A 9 -3.38 -9.46 3.23
C VAL A 9 -4.82 -9.36 2.75
N LYS A 10 -5.76 -9.91 3.51
CA LYS A 10 -7.19 -9.87 3.19
C LYS A 10 -7.69 -8.44 3.10
N SER A 11 -7.24 -7.56 4.00
CA SER A 11 -7.63 -6.15 4.00
C SER A 11 -7.20 -5.43 2.73
N PHE A 12 -6.04 -5.77 2.16
CA PHE A 12 -5.60 -5.21 0.89
C PHE A 12 -6.37 -5.79 -0.29
N GLU A 13 -6.63 -7.10 -0.30
CA GLU A 13 -7.40 -7.73 -1.38
C GLU A 13 -8.83 -7.18 -1.46
N GLN A 14 -9.42 -6.85 -0.32
CA GLN A 14 -10.79 -6.37 -0.22
C GLN A 14 -10.88 -4.85 -0.05
N LEU A 15 -9.79 -4.15 -0.27
CA LEU A 15 -9.70 -2.71 0.02
C LEU A 15 -10.66 -1.89 -0.82
N LYS A 16 -11.47 -1.10 -0.12
CA LYS A 16 -12.38 -0.10 -0.66
C LYS A 16 -12.27 1.13 0.24
N GLN A 17 -12.72 2.28 -0.23
CA GLN A 17 -12.72 3.48 0.59
C GLN A 17 -13.48 3.25 1.91
N SER A 18 -14.59 2.51 1.86
CA SER A 18 -15.41 2.21 3.03
C SER A 18 -14.79 1.19 3.98
N THR A 19 -13.75 0.45 3.57
CA THR A 19 -13.14 -0.61 4.38
C THR A 19 -11.70 -0.30 4.82
N ILE A 20 -11.25 0.92 4.62
CA ILE A 20 -9.90 1.35 5.05
C ILE A 20 -9.67 1.06 6.53
N CYS A 21 -10.71 1.21 7.37
CA CYS A 21 -10.62 0.94 8.80
C CYS A 21 -10.15 -0.47 9.11
N ASN A 22 -10.52 -1.47 8.31
CA ASN A 22 -10.10 -2.86 8.53
C ASN A 22 -8.59 -3.02 8.41
N LEU A 23 -8.00 -2.28 7.48
CA LEU A 23 -6.56 -2.28 7.28
C LEU A 23 -5.86 -1.54 8.41
N ILE A 24 -6.40 -0.38 8.80
CA ILE A 24 -5.84 0.44 9.88
C ILE A 24 -5.86 -0.32 11.22
N ASP A 25 -6.87 -1.13 11.46
CA ASP A 25 -6.99 -1.93 12.69
C ASP A 25 -5.87 -2.97 12.84
N CYS A 26 -5.20 -3.33 11.75
CA CYS A 26 -4.05 -4.25 11.80
C CYS A 26 -2.75 -3.57 12.25
N LEU A 27 -2.72 -2.25 12.32
CA LEU A 27 -1.48 -1.49 12.47
C LEU A 27 -1.08 -1.28 13.93
N HIS A 28 0.23 -1.34 14.16
CA HIS A 28 0.85 -0.96 15.43
C HIS A 28 0.71 0.56 15.62
N GLU A 29 0.63 1.02 16.88
CA GLU A 29 0.51 2.45 17.17
C GLU A 29 1.68 3.27 16.62
N ASP A 30 2.87 2.68 16.52
CA ASP A 30 4.07 3.32 15.97
C ASP A 30 4.33 2.97 14.51
N PHE A 31 3.28 2.64 13.77
CA PHE A 31 3.36 2.21 12.38
C PHE A 31 4.09 3.20 11.48
N VAL A 32 4.92 2.67 10.56
CA VAL A 32 5.61 3.44 9.54
C VAL A 32 5.38 2.81 8.17
N PHE A 33 5.01 3.64 7.20
CA PHE A 33 4.88 3.23 5.80
C PHE A 33 5.92 3.97 4.96
N ILE A 34 6.59 3.23 4.09
CA ILE A 34 7.59 3.78 3.18
C ILE A 34 7.34 3.24 1.77
N ASP A 35 7.31 4.11 0.77
CA ASP A 35 7.33 3.72 -0.64
C ASP A 35 8.30 4.63 -1.38
N PRO A 36 8.45 4.50 -2.73
CA PRO A 36 9.42 5.33 -3.46
C PRO A 36 9.23 6.84 -3.31
N PHE A 37 8.06 7.31 -2.92
CA PHE A 37 7.75 8.74 -2.81
C PHE A 37 7.37 9.21 -1.42
N ASN A 38 7.04 8.28 -0.51
CA ASN A 38 6.46 8.63 0.78
C ASN A 38 7.17 7.96 1.94
N LYS A 39 7.21 8.69 3.06
CA LYS A 39 7.51 8.13 4.37
C LYS A 39 6.50 8.72 5.34
N VAL A 40 5.59 7.89 5.85
CA VAL A 40 4.48 8.31 6.69
C VAL A 40 4.55 7.59 8.02
N LYS A 41 4.36 8.32 9.10
CA LYS A 41 4.34 7.76 10.46
C LYS A 41 2.93 7.84 11.03
N GLY A 42 2.49 6.74 11.64
CA GLY A 42 1.23 6.68 12.35
C GLY A 42 0.05 6.28 11.49
N LYS A 43 -0.97 5.78 12.16
CA LYS A 43 -2.19 5.25 11.52
C LYS A 43 -2.97 6.31 10.75
N GLU A 44 -3.12 7.50 11.33
CA GLU A 44 -3.92 8.56 10.71
C GLU A 44 -3.27 9.12 9.45
N SER A 45 -1.95 9.23 9.45
CA SER A 45 -1.23 9.66 8.25
C SER A 45 -1.38 8.65 7.12
N PHE A 46 -1.34 7.36 7.45
CA PHE A 46 -1.54 6.30 6.46
C PHE A 46 -2.98 6.26 5.97
N ARG A 47 -3.95 6.47 6.84
CA ARG A 47 -5.37 6.59 6.47
C ARG A 47 -5.58 7.71 5.45
N LYS A 48 -4.96 8.86 5.69
CA LYS A 48 -5.03 10.01 4.78
C LYS A 48 -4.41 9.69 3.43
N LEU A 49 -3.29 8.99 3.42
CA LEU A 49 -2.62 8.58 2.17
C LEU A 49 -3.53 7.67 1.34
N LEU A 50 -4.16 6.68 1.97
CA LEU A 50 -5.09 5.76 1.31
C LEU A 50 -6.32 6.49 0.79
N ASN A 51 -6.86 7.41 1.56
CA ASN A 51 -8.02 8.21 1.12
C ASN A 51 -7.68 9.05 -0.12
N LYS A 52 -6.49 9.64 -0.15
CA LYS A 52 -6.02 10.39 -1.33
C LYS A 52 -5.95 9.50 -2.56
N MET A 53 -5.48 8.28 -2.40
CA MET A 53 -5.43 7.32 -3.50
C MET A 53 -6.82 7.11 -4.10
N PHE A 54 -7.84 6.86 -3.27
CA PHE A 54 -9.20 6.64 -3.74
C PHE A 54 -9.83 7.87 -4.40
N VAL A 55 -9.38 9.07 -4.02
CA VAL A 55 -9.86 10.30 -4.65
C VAL A 55 -9.22 10.52 -6.02
N LYS A 56 -7.95 10.15 -6.18
CA LYS A 56 -7.16 10.46 -7.38
C LYS A 56 -7.25 9.44 -8.49
N ILE A 57 -7.50 8.17 -8.17
CA ILE A 57 -7.57 7.11 -9.19
C ILE A 57 -8.87 6.34 -9.07
N LYS A 58 -9.31 5.75 -10.19
CA LYS A 58 -10.53 4.96 -10.25
C LYS A 58 -10.23 3.48 -10.07
N ASN A 59 -11.06 2.82 -9.28
CA ASN A 59 -11.06 1.37 -9.10
C ASN A 59 -9.68 0.78 -8.78
N PRO A 60 -8.95 1.35 -7.79
CA PRO A 60 -7.69 0.74 -7.38
C PRO A 60 -7.95 -0.64 -6.79
N ARG A 61 -7.15 -1.62 -7.20
CA ARG A 61 -7.31 -3.00 -6.76
C ARG A 61 -5.94 -3.65 -6.57
N PHE A 62 -5.76 -4.28 -5.43
CA PHE A 62 -4.58 -5.09 -5.15
C PHE A 62 -4.90 -6.57 -5.32
N LYS A 63 -4.10 -7.25 -6.13
CA LYS A 63 -4.16 -8.70 -6.26
C LYS A 63 -2.91 -9.27 -5.61
N ILE A 64 -3.08 -10.13 -4.63
CA ILE A 64 -1.96 -10.74 -3.92
C ILE A 64 -1.49 -11.97 -4.70
N LEU A 65 -0.22 -11.98 -5.09
CA LEU A 65 0.36 -13.02 -5.93
C LEU A 65 1.10 -14.07 -5.11
N ASN A 66 1.88 -13.65 -4.13
CA ASN A 66 2.67 -14.55 -3.28
C ASN A 66 2.87 -13.92 -1.91
N VAL A 67 2.95 -14.77 -0.89
CA VAL A 67 3.26 -14.36 0.48
C VAL A 67 4.32 -15.31 1.02
N LEU A 68 5.43 -14.75 1.48
CA LEU A 68 6.49 -15.50 2.14
C LEU A 68 6.70 -14.91 3.53
N GLU A 69 6.65 -15.76 4.54
CA GLU A 69 6.78 -15.32 5.93
C GLU A 69 7.88 -16.11 6.63
N GLU A 70 8.75 -15.40 7.32
CA GLU A 70 9.77 -15.97 8.16
C GLU A 70 9.89 -15.14 9.43
N LYS A 71 9.55 -15.73 10.58
CA LYS A 71 9.52 -15.04 11.89
C LYS A 71 8.61 -13.81 11.82
N ASN A 72 9.15 -12.62 12.09
CA ASN A 72 8.37 -11.36 12.10
C ASN A 72 8.51 -10.58 10.80
N LEU A 73 9.05 -11.20 9.76
CA LEU A 73 9.23 -10.61 8.44
C LEU A 73 8.32 -11.31 7.44
N THR A 74 7.55 -10.54 6.68
CA THR A 74 6.72 -11.05 5.61
C THR A 74 7.00 -10.28 4.34
N LEU A 75 7.16 -11.01 3.23
CA LEU A 75 7.26 -10.41 1.90
C LEU A 75 5.99 -10.75 1.13
N ILE A 76 5.37 -9.74 0.55
CA ILE A 76 4.13 -9.90 -0.20
C ILE A 76 4.34 -9.38 -1.61
N LYS A 77 4.21 -10.26 -2.60
CA LYS A 77 4.22 -9.83 -4.00
C LYS A 77 2.79 -9.58 -4.43
N TRP A 78 2.55 -8.43 -5.06
CA TRP A 78 1.20 -8.02 -5.48
C TRP A 78 1.23 -7.40 -6.86
N ASN A 79 0.05 -7.39 -7.49
CA ASN A 79 -0.23 -6.61 -8.69
C ASN A 79 -1.22 -5.53 -8.31
N PHE A 80 -0.94 -4.29 -8.68
CA PHE A 80 -1.83 -3.16 -8.48
C PHE A 80 -2.45 -2.77 -9.81
N GLU A 81 -3.80 -2.80 -9.87
CA GLU A 81 -4.56 -2.44 -11.06
C GLU A 81 -5.40 -1.20 -10.78
N TYR A 82 -5.51 -0.31 -11.75
CA TYR A 82 -6.30 0.91 -11.62
C TYR A 82 -6.72 1.40 -13.00
N GLU A 83 -7.66 2.35 -13.01
CA GLU A 83 -8.14 2.97 -14.24
C GLU A 83 -7.77 4.44 -14.28
N SER A 84 -7.28 4.91 -15.44
CA SER A 84 -6.98 6.30 -15.71
C SER A 84 -7.32 6.61 -17.16
N SER A 85 -8.13 7.66 -17.39
CA SER A 85 -8.52 8.11 -18.72
C SER A 85 -9.08 6.97 -19.60
N LYS A 86 -9.97 6.15 -19.06
CA LYS A 86 -10.60 5.00 -19.71
C LYS A 86 -9.62 3.86 -20.04
N LYS A 87 -8.42 3.89 -19.49
CA LYS A 87 -7.40 2.89 -19.72
C LYS A 87 -7.16 2.11 -18.43
N LYS A 88 -7.09 0.79 -18.54
CA LYS A 88 -6.69 -0.07 -17.43
C LYS A 88 -5.18 -0.19 -17.42
N LEU A 89 -4.59 0.08 -16.27
CA LEU A 89 -3.15 0.03 -16.06
C LEU A 89 -2.86 -0.86 -14.88
N ASN A 90 -1.70 -1.51 -14.87
CA ASN A 90 -1.29 -2.34 -13.74
C ASN A 90 0.24 -2.43 -13.67
N PHE A 91 0.73 -2.73 -12.47
CA PHE A 91 2.13 -3.03 -12.25
C PHE A 91 2.30 -3.89 -11.00
N ASP A 92 3.42 -4.62 -10.93
CA ASP A 92 3.74 -5.46 -9.79
C ASP A 92 4.65 -4.72 -8.81
N GLY A 93 4.54 -5.12 -7.54
CA GLY A 93 5.42 -4.63 -6.49
C GLY A 93 5.59 -5.68 -5.41
N ILE A 94 6.45 -5.36 -4.45
CA ILE A 94 6.70 -6.19 -3.29
C ILE A 94 6.63 -5.32 -2.05
N SER A 95 5.90 -5.80 -1.04
CA SER A 95 5.87 -5.17 0.27
C SER A 95 6.71 -5.97 1.25
N GLU A 96 7.54 -5.27 2.01
CA GLU A 96 8.25 -5.83 3.14
C GLU A 96 7.52 -5.42 4.41
N ILE A 97 7.01 -6.40 5.15
CA ILE A 97 6.19 -6.17 6.34
C ILE A 97 6.93 -6.64 7.57
N ILE A 98 7.04 -5.79 8.58
CA ILE A 98 7.63 -6.14 9.86
C ILE A 98 6.53 -6.14 10.93
N ILE A 99 6.44 -7.27 11.66
CA ILE A 99 5.43 -7.48 12.68
C ILE A 99 6.07 -7.27 14.05
N LYS A 100 5.36 -6.54 14.92
CA LYS A 100 5.79 -6.29 16.30
C LYS A 100 4.56 -6.36 17.20
N LYS A 101 4.65 -7.14 18.28
CA LYS A 101 3.53 -7.33 19.23
C LYS A 101 2.24 -7.76 18.53
N ASN A 102 2.37 -8.67 17.55
CA ASN A 102 1.25 -9.20 16.76
C ASN A 102 0.48 -8.12 15.97
N LEU A 103 1.13 -7.01 15.62
CA LEU A 103 0.58 -5.94 14.80
C LEU A 103 1.56 -5.57 13.70
N ILE A 104 1.06 -4.94 12.65
CA ILE A 104 1.88 -4.50 11.53
C ILE A 104 2.62 -3.22 11.95
N TYR A 105 3.92 -3.34 12.12
CA TYR A 105 4.75 -2.25 12.61
C TYR A 105 5.34 -1.41 11.49
N LYS A 106 5.80 -2.05 10.41
CA LYS A 106 6.44 -1.35 9.29
C LYS A 106 6.04 -1.98 7.98
N HIS A 107 5.77 -1.15 6.99
CA HIS A 107 5.37 -1.59 5.66
C HIS A 107 6.16 -0.79 4.63
N ILE A 108 7.03 -1.47 3.90
CA ILE A 108 7.87 -0.84 2.86
C ILE A 108 7.47 -1.41 1.52
N ASP A 109 7.09 -0.54 0.59
CA ASP A 109 6.73 -0.94 -0.78
C ASP A 109 7.89 -0.67 -1.75
N TYR A 110 8.21 -1.68 -2.54
CA TYR A 110 9.20 -1.62 -3.60
C TYR A 110 8.52 -1.84 -4.94
N TRP A 111 8.58 -0.84 -5.81
CA TRP A 111 8.06 -0.93 -7.18
C TRP A 111 8.79 0.07 -8.07
N ASP A 112 8.75 -0.17 -9.39
CA ASP A 112 9.45 0.68 -10.36
C ASP A 112 8.68 1.99 -10.56
N SER A 113 9.05 3.00 -9.79
CA SER A 113 8.40 4.31 -9.82
C SER A 113 8.65 5.08 -11.12
N GLY A 114 9.83 4.93 -11.71
CA GLY A 114 10.15 5.60 -12.96
C GLY A 114 9.26 5.15 -14.10
N ALA A 115 9.15 3.84 -14.28
CA ALA A 115 8.33 3.27 -15.35
C ALA A 115 6.84 3.43 -15.08
N ASN A 116 6.39 3.26 -13.85
CA ASN A 116 4.96 3.12 -13.54
C ASN A 116 4.29 4.44 -13.13
N VAL A 117 4.98 5.29 -12.37
CA VAL A 117 4.38 6.54 -11.90
C VAL A 117 4.51 7.64 -12.93
N TYR A 118 5.72 7.93 -13.36
CA TYR A 118 5.94 9.04 -14.28
C TYR A 118 5.41 8.80 -15.68
N SER A 119 5.34 7.55 -16.11
CA SER A 119 4.85 7.19 -17.44
C SER A 119 3.35 6.91 -17.50
N ASN A 120 2.79 6.29 -16.44
CA ASN A 120 1.43 5.75 -16.46
C ASN A 120 0.50 6.31 -15.39
N LEU A 121 1.03 7.01 -14.38
CA LEU A 121 0.26 7.56 -13.26
C LEU A 121 0.57 9.03 -13.04
N PRO A 122 0.35 9.91 -14.03
CA PRO A 122 0.72 11.31 -13.90
C PRO A 122 0.06 12.02 -12.72
N LEU A 123 -1.21 11.73 -12.44
CA LEU A 123 -1.94 12.34 -11.32
C LEU A 123 -1.40 11.88 -9.98
N ILE A 124 -1.17 10.58 -9.82
CA ILE A 124 -0.62 10.03 -8.58
C ILE A 124 0.84 10.42 -8.43
N GLY A 125 1.60 10.42 -9.53
CA GLY A 125 2.97 10.88 -9.54
C GLY A 125 3.10 12.32 -9.03
N SER A 126 2.21 13.21 -9.47
CA SER A 126 2.16 14.59 -9.00
C SER A 126 1.85 14.68 -7.51
N VAL A 127 0.89 13.90 -7.03
CA VAL A 127 0.51 13.88 -5.62
C VAL A 127 1.66 13.38 -4.76
N PHE A 128 2.27 12.26 -5.14
CA PHE A 128 3.38 11.69 -4.39
C PHE A 128 4.60 12.60 -4.40
N LYS A 129 4.90 13.20 -5.52
CA LYS A 129 6.02 14.16 -5.64
C LYS A 129 5.82 15.35 -4.71
N LYS A 130 4.61 15.89 -4.64
CA LYS A 130 4.29 17.01 -3.76
C LYS A 130 4.47 16.62 -2.29
N ILE A 131 3.95 15.45 -1.89
CA ILE A 131 4.08 14.94 -0.52
C ILE A 131 5.55 14.71 -0.17
N HIS A 132 6.31 14.14 -1.09
CA HIS A 132 7.72 13.82 -0.88
C HIS A 132 8.59 15.06 -0.75
N ASN A 133 8.30 16.13 -1.50
CA ASN A 133 9.06 17.38 -1.51
C ASN A 133 8.65 18.33 -0.39
N ASP A 134 7.49 18.12 0.20
CA ASP A 134 7.01 18.91 1.33
C ASP A 134 7.55 18.35 2.65
#